data_2e60104474cf3bab037ed803a42f9fc4
#
_entry.id   2e60104474cf3bab037ed803a42f9fc4
#
_cell.length_a   1.000
_cell.length_b   1.000
_cell.length_c   1.000
_cell.angle_alpha   90.00
_cell.angle_beta   90.00
_cell.angle_gamma   90.00
#
_symmetry.space_group_name_H-M   'P 1'
#
loop_
_entity.id
_entity.type
_entity.pdbx_description
1 polymer ?
#
loop_
_entity_poly.entity_id
_entity_poly.type
_entity_poly.pdbx_seq_one_letter_code
_entity_poly.pdbx_strand_id
1 'polypeptide(L)'
;MDIKFVTMGTVMFEIASEEGLVKDRDDMRKLSLEQQKELQIKAAEKVANMGKVILDTHCTIKTPKGYMPGLPEWVITKLKPQTIVLVEADPKEIYNRRAKDVSRNRDPDSFEQISEHQMMNRAAAMSYGTLSGATVKIVFNHDNALDAAVEQASPVLK
;
A
#
# COMPACT_ATOMS: atom_id res chain seq x y z
N MET A 1 4.75 -19.41 14.38
CA MET A 1 3.51 -18.90 13.71
C MET A 1 3.92 -18.40 12.34
N ASP A 2 3.47 -19.07 11.27
CA ASP A 2 3.81 -18.69 9.91
C ASP A 2 2.96 -17.50 9.48
N ILE A 3 3.57 -16.32 9.39
CA ILE A 3 2.97 -15.11 8.80
C ILE A 3 3.50 -14.98 7.37
N LYS A 4 2.60 -14.98 6.41
CA LYS A 4 2.97 -14.80 5.00
C LYS A 4 3.14 -13.31 4.69
N PHE A 5 4.16 -12.97 3.92
CA PHE A 5 4.29 -11.63 3.34
C PHE A 5 3.69 -11.64 1.93
N VAL A 6 2.80 -10.71 1.65
CA VAL A 6 2.05 -10.65 0.40
C VAL A 6 2.04 -9.21 -0.12
N THR A 7 2.25 -9.03 -1.41
CA THR A 7 2.13 -7.74 -2.08
C THR A 7 0.83 -7.71 -2.90
N MET A 8 -0.05 -6.74 -2.63
CA MET A 8 -1.36 -6.64 -3.28
C MET A 8 -1.26 -6.56 -4.80
N GLY A 9 -0.33 -5.75 -5.31
CA GLY A 9 -0.11 -5.61 -6.75
C GLY A 9 0.31 -6.92 -7.43
N THR A 10 1.07 -7.77 -6.74
CA THR A 10 1.46 -9.10 -7.24
C THR A 10 0.25 -10.04 -7.32
N VAL A 11 -0.59 -10.05 -6.28
CA VAL A 11 -1.81 -10.87 -6.28
C VAL A 11 -2.76 -10.44 -7.40
N MET A 12 -2.95 -9.13 -7.58
CA MET A 12 -3.77 -8.61 -8.68
C MET A 12 -3.21 -9.01 -10.05
N PHE A 13 -1.90 -8.92 -10.24
CA PHE A 13 -1.25 -9.31 -11.49
C PHE A 13 -1.40 -10.81 -11.78
N GLU A 14 -1.23 -11.67 -10.79
CA GLU A 14 -1.43 -13.11 -10.93
C GLU A 14 -2.84 -13.42 -11.42
N ILE A 15 -3.87 -12.84 -10.79
CA ILE A 15 -5.26 -13.03 -11.18
C ILE A 15 -5.51 -12.51 -12.60
N ALA A 16 -5.03 -11.31 -12.93
CA ALA A 16 -5.20 -10.73 -14.26
C ALA A 16 -4.52 -11.55 -15.36
N SER A 17 -3.35 -12.13 -15.07
CA SER A 17 -2.62 -13.04 -15.96
C SER A 17 -3.39 -14.35 -16.16
N GLU A 18 -3.88 -14.96 -15.09
CA GLU A 18 -4.67 -16.21 -15.14
C GLU A 18 -5.96 -16.02 -15.94
N GLU A 19 -6.58 -14.84 -15.86
CA GLU A 19 -7.78 -14.48 -16.63
C GLU A 19 -7.48 -14.02 -18.07
N GLY A 20 -6.20 -13.95 -18.46
CA GLY A 20 -5.79 -13.52 -19.80
C GLY A 20 -5.99 -12.03 -20.09
N LEU A 21 -6.18 -11.20 -19.06
CA LEU A 21 -6.41 -9.76 -19.20
C LEU A 21 -5.13 -8.99 -19.50
N VAL A 22 -4.00 -9.47 -19.02
CA VAL A 22 -2.68 -8.85 -19.16
C VAL A 22 -1.62 -9.91 -19.47
N LYS A 23 -0.54 -9.47 -20.16
CA LYS A 23 0.63 -10.31 -20.43
C LYS A 23 1.80 -9.96 -19.51
N ASP A 24 1.91 -8.69 -19.17
CA ASP A 24 2.93 -8.18 -18.26
C ASP A 24 2.35 -7.16 -17.27
N ARG A 25 3.18 -6.79 -16.29
CA ARG A 25 2.74 -5.94 -15.17
C ARG A 25 2.39 -4.52 -15.59
N ASP A 26 3.01 -4.01 -16.64
CA ASP A 26 2.73 -2.65 -17.15
C ASP A 26 1.36 -2.55 -17.83
N ASP A 27 0.84 -3.66 -18.34
CA ASP A 27 -0.51 -3.72 -18.92
C ASP A 27 -1.63 -3.49 -17.91
N MET A 28 -1.36 -3.69 -16.61
CA MET A 28 -2.33 -3.43 -15.54
C MET A 28 -2.88 -2.00 -15.56
N ARG A 29 -2.08 -1.03 -15.98
CA ARG A 29 -2.48 0.39 -16.09
C ARG A 29 -3.46 0.66 -17.21
N LYS A 30 -3.53 -0.24 -18.21
CA LYS A 30 -4.38 -0.11 -19.39
C LYS A 30 -5.78 -0.68 -19.18
N LEU A 31 -6.00 -1.39 -18.08
CA LEU A 31 -7.29 -1.94 -17.73
C LEU A 31 -8.31 -0.85 -17.44
N SER A 32 -9.57 -1.09 -17.76
CA SER A 32 -10.68 -0.19 -17.41
C SER A 32 -10.82 -0.07 -15.88
N LEU A 33 -11.44 1.00 -15.42
CA LEU A 33 -11.70 1.20 -13.99
C LEU A 33 -12.53 0.05 -13.41
N GLU A 34 -13.47 -0.48 -14.18
CA GLU A 34 -14.31 -1.60 -13.78
C GLU A 34 -13.49 -2.89 -13.63
N GLN A 35 -12.63 -3.22 -14.60
CA GLN A 35 -11.72 -4.35 -14.52
C GLN A 35 -10.74 -4.21 -13.34
N GLN A 36 -10.20 -3.02 -13.10
CA GLN A 36 -9.32 -2.77 -11.94
C GLN A 36 -10.07 -3.00 -10.62
N LYS A 37 -11.31 -2.54 -10.51
CA LYS A 37 -12.17 -2.76 -9.33
C LYS A 37 -12.44 -4.24 -9.11
N GLU A 38 -12.79 -4.97 -10.15
CA GLU A 38 -13.03 -6.43 -10.05
C GLU A 38 -11.77 -7.18 -9.60
N LEU A 39 -10.61 -6.83 -10.15
CA LEU A 39 -9.33 -7.41 -9.73
C LEU A 39 -8.99 -7.10 -8.27
N GLN A 40 -9.26 -5.87 -7.82
CA GLN A 40 -9.08 -5.50 -6.42
C GLN A 40 -9.97 -6.34 -5.49
N ILE A 41 -11.22 -6.55 -5.87
CA ILE A 41 -12.16 -7.37 -5.09
C ILE A 41 -11.66 -8.82 -5.01
N LYS A 42 -11.32 -9.43 -6.14
CA LYS A 42 -10.82 -10.82 -6.21
C LYS A 42 -9.51 -10.98 -5.42
N ALA A 43 -8.60 -10.01 -5.54
CA ALA A 43 -7.34 -10.03 -4.80
C ALA A 43 -7.57 -9.90 -3.29
N ALA A 44 -8.47 -9.02 -2.85
CA ALA A 44 -8.83 -8.88 -1.45
C ALA A 44 -9.44 -10.17 -0.88
N GLU A 45 -10.32 -10.83 -1.62
CA GLU A 45 -10.89 -12.13 -1.25
C GLU A 45 -9.82 -13.23 -1.15
N LYS A 46 -8.93 -13.30 -2.14
CA LYS A 46 -7.80 -14.26 -2.14
C LYS A 46 -6.91 -14.04 -0.91
N VAL A 47 -6.53 -12.80 -0.61
CA VAL A 47 -5.69 -12.46 0.55
C VAL A 47 -6.41 -12.78 1.86
N ALA A 48 -7.69 -12.42 1.99
CA ALA A 48 -8.48 -12.69 3.21
C ALA A 48 -8.55 -14.19 3.55
N ASN A 49 -8.44 -15.06 2.56
CA ASN A 49 -8.44 -16.51 2.74
C ASN A 49 -7.06 -17.12 3.00
N MET A 50 -5.98 -16.32 3.02
CA MET A 50 -4.62 -16.84 3.25
C MET A 50 -4.27 -17.06 4.72
N GLY A 51 -5.14 -16.69 5.66
CA GLY A 51 -4.87 -16.71 7.10
C GLY A 51 -4.13 -15.45 7.55
N LYS A 52 -3.13 -15.59 8.43
CA LYS A 52 -2.35 -14.44 8.90
C LYS A 52 -1.34 -13.99 7.85
N VAL A 53 -1.49 -12.75 7.40
CA VAL A 53 -0.63 -12.14 6.39
C VAL A 53 -0.17 -10.75 6.82
N ILE A 54 1.01 -10.35 6.36
CA ILE A 54 1.44 -8.96 6.26
C ILE A 54 1.21 -8.58 4.80
N LEU A 55 0.29 -7.66 4.55
CA LEU A 55 -0.04 -7.20 3.22
C LEU A 55 0.65 -5.86 2.93
N ASP A 56 1.55 -5.87 1.96
CA ASP A 56 2.15 -4.66 1.40
C ASP A 56 1.23 -4.09 0.30
N THR A 57 0.81 -2.84 0.48
CA THR A 57 -0.09 -2.16 -0.44
C THR A 57 0.05 -0.64 -0.35
N HIS A 58 -0.47 0.07 -1.33
CA HIS A 58 -0.55 1.53 -1.29
C HIS A 58 -1.68 1.99 -0.36
N CYS A 59 -1.39 2.95 0.50
CA CYS A 59 -2.43 3.61 1.31
C CYS A 59 -3.25 4.57 0.44
N THR A 60 -2.58 5.46 -0.31
CA THR A 60 -3.17 6.31 -1.33
C THR A 60 -2.31 6.33 -2.57
N ILE A 61 -2.91 6.65 -3.70
CA ILE A 61 -2.23 6.80 -4.99
C ILE A 61 -2.46 8.22 -5.49
N LYS A 62 -1.37 8.95 -5.71
CA LYS A 62 -1.42 10.29 -6.28
C LYS A 62 -1.70 10.22 -7.77
N THR A 63 -2.70 10.94 -8.24
CA THR A 63 -3.09 11.03 -9.63
C THR A 63 -3.20 12.50 -10.06
N PRO A 64 -3.25 12.81 -11.37
CA PRO A 64 -3.52 14.18 -11.83
C PRO A 64 -4.87 14.76 -11.35
N LYS A 65 -5.80 13.88 -10.95
CA LYS A 65 -7.13 14.27 -10.44
C LYS A 65 -7.20 14.35 -8.92
N GLY A 66 -6.09 14.09 -8.22
CA GLY A 66 -6.00 14.06 -6.77
C GLY A 66 -5.60 12.70 -6.22
N TYR A 67 -5.73 12.52 -4.91
CA TYR A 67 -5.40 11.26 -4.23
C TYR A 67 -6.54 10.25 -4.35
N MET A 68 -6.19 9.06 -4.78
CA MET A 68 -7.11 7.93 -4.90
C MET A 68 -6.89 6.97 -3.72
N PRO A 69 -7.94 6.45 -3.08
CA PRO A 69 -7.81 5.44 -2.04
C PRO A 69 -7.10 4.18 -2.56
N GLY A 70 -6.09 3.71 -1.85
CA GLY A 70 -5.43 2.43 -2.14
C GLY A 70 -6.24 1.23 -1.62
N LEU A 71 -7.04 1.45 -0.57
CA LEU A 71 -7.91 0.45 0.06
C LEU A 71 -9.36 0.96 0.08
N PRO A 72 -10.02 1.06 -1.08
CA PRO A 72 -11.42 1.51 -1.12
C PRO A 72 -12.33 0.56 -0.33
N GLU A 73 -13.57 0.98 -0.07
CA GLU A 73 -14.53 0.25 0.76
C GLU A 73 -14.67 -1.23 0.35
N TRP A 74 -14.76 -1.50 -0.96
CA TRP A 74 -14.88 -2.87 -1.48
C TRP A 74 -13.64 -3.75 -1.27
N VAL A 75 -12.51 -3.17 -0.90
CA VAL A 75 -11.28 -3.87 -0.53
C VAL A 75 -11.18 -4.00 0.99
N ILE A 76 -11.26 -2.89 1.73
CA ILE A 76 -11.02 -2.88 3.18
C ILE A 76 -12.04 -3.72 3.95
N THR A 77 -13.28 -3.74 3.50
CA THR A 77 -14.36 -4.55 4.11
C THR A 77 -14.16 -6.04 3.93
N LYS A 78 -13.43 -6.47 2.90
CA LYS A 78 -13.06 -7.87 2.68
C LYS A 78 -11.80 -8.28 3.44
N LEU A 79 -10.80 -7.42 3.45
CA LEU A 79 -9.52 -7.69 4.12
C LEU A 79 -9.65 -7.73 5.64
N LYS A 80 -10.46 -6.85 6.23
CA LYS A 80 -10.68 -6.72 7.68
C LYS A 80 -9.37 -6.75 8.47
N PRO A 81 -8.42 -5.86 8.20
CA PRO A 81 -7.15 -5.84 8.90
C PRO A 81 -7.33 -5.57 10.40
N GLN A 82 -6.47 -6.13 11.22
CA GLN A 82 -6.42 -5.84 12.65
C GLN A 82 -5.63 -4.56 12.93
N THR A 83 -4.58 -4.31 12.15
CA THR A 83 -3.74 -3.13 12.27
C THR A 83 -3.31 -2.66 10.88
N ILE A 84 -3.33 -1.36 10.71
CA ILE A 84 -2.76 -0.67 9.55
C ILE A 84 -1.48 0.00 10.01
N VAL A 85 -0.37 -0.33 9.37
CA VAL A 85 0.94 0.27 9.67
C VAL A 85 1.31 1.21 8.55
N LEU A 86 1.48 2.50 8.88
CA LEU A 86 2.06 3.49 7.98
C LEU A 86 3.56 3.59 8.24
N VAL A 87 4.35 3.30 7.22
CA VAL A 87 5.80 3.48 7.27
C VAL A 87 6.13 4.84 6.67
N GLU A 88 6.64 5.73 7.49
CA GLU A 88 6.96 7.10 7.12
C GLU A 88 8.45 7.40 7.32
N ALA A 89 8.90 8.51 6.74
CA ALA A 89 10.22 9.09 7.00
C ALA A 89 10.15 10.62 6.85
N ASP A 90 11.24 11.32 7.17
CA ASP A 90 11.35 12.73 6.86
C ASP A 90 11.21 12.96 5.35
N PRO A 91 10.44 13.96 4.89
CA PRO A 91 10.28 14.22 3.45
C PRO A 91 11.59 14.44 2.70
N LYS A 92 12.62 14.98 3.36
CA LYS A 92 13.96 15.14 2.77
C LYS A 92 14.65 13.79 2.53
N GLU A 93 14.52 12.87 3.50
CA GLU A 93 15.05 11.50 3.34
C GLU A 93 14.38 10.79 2.16
N ILE A 94 13.05 10.88 2.06
CA ILE A 94 12.29 10.29 0.95
C ILE A 94 12.72 10.90 -0.38
N TYR A 95 12.83 12.23 -0.44
CA TYR A 95 13.31 12.92 -1.64
C TYR A 95 14.69 12.43 -2.07
N ASN A 96 15.63 12.36 -1.14
CA ASN A 96 17.00 11.92 -1.41
C ASN A 96 17.05 10.44 -1.85
N ARG A 97 16.24 9.57 -1.24
CA ARG A 97 16.13 8.15 -1.66
C ARG A 97 15.61 8.04 -3.08
N ARG A 98 14.58 8.82 -3.44
CA ARG A 98 14.02 8.84 -4.80
C ARG A 98 15.01 9.36 -5.84
N ALA A 99 15.78 10.40 -5.50
CA ALA A 99 16.81 10.95 -6.38
C ALA A 99 17.95 9.95 -6.67
N LYS A 100 18.25 9.05 -5.74
CA LYS A 100 19.28 7.99 -5.90
C LYS A 100 18.73 6.74 -6.60
N ASP A 101 17.42 6.55 -6.65
CA ASP A 101 16.81 5.38 -7.26
C ASP A 101 16.68 5.56 -8.79
N VAL A 102 17.68 5.10 -9.51
CA VAL A 102 17.70 5.12 -10.98
C VAL A 102 16.86 4.00 -11.63
N SER A 103 16.34 3.06 -10.84
CA SER A 103 15.56 1.92 -11.33
C SER A 103 14.12 2.28 -11.72
N ARG A 104 13.64 3.45 -11.28
CA ARG A 104 12.27 3.91 -11.53
C ARG A 104 12.27 5.31 -12.11
N ASN A 105 11.57 5.47 -13.24
CA ASN A 105 11.27 6.79 -13.79
C ASN A 105 10.06 7.37 -13.02
N ARG A 106 10.31 8.32 -12.13
CA ARG A 106 9.28 9.01 -11.33
C ARG A 106 9.38 10.50 -11.59
N ASP A 107 8.22 11.15 -11.69
CA ASP A 107 8.17 12.60 -11.64
C ASP A 107 8.72 13.09 -10.30
N PRO A 108 9.60 14.12 -10.31
CA PRO A 108 10.16 14.65 -9.08
C PRO A 108 9.05 15.34 -8.26
N ASP A 109 8.76 14.80 -7.08
CA ASP A 109 7.94 15.49 -6.09
C ASP A 109 8.81 16.43 -5.25
N SER A 110 8.29 17.61 -4.89
CA SER A 110 8.92 18.50 -3.92
C SER A 110 8.78 17.94 -2.50
N PHE A 111 9.51 18.54 -1.53
CA PHE A 111 9.36 18.17 -0.13
C PHE A 111 7.94 18.38 0.39
N GLU A 112 7.29 19.46 -0.03
CA GLU A 112 5.92 19.81 0.33
C GLU A 112 4.94 18.78 -0.23
N GLN A 113 5.13 18.33 -1.46
CA GLN A 113 4.31 17.29 -2.09
C GLN A 113 4.46 15.94 -1.39
N ILE A 114 5.68 15.57 -0.99
CA ILE A 114 5.93 14.35 -0.22
C ILE A 114 5.27 14.44 1.16
N SER A 115 5.42 15.58 1.84
CA SER A 115 4.78 15.84 3.12
C SER A 115 3.26 15.76 3.03
N GLU A 116 2.66 16.40 2.02
CA GLU A 116 1.24 16.34 1.75
C GLU A 116 0.77 14.90 1.52
N HIS A 117 1.50 14.11 0.74
CA HIS A 117 1.16 12.71 0.49
C HIS A 117 1.16 11.88 1.78
N GLN A 118 2.15 12.07 2.66
CA GLN A 118 2.18 11.41 3.97
C GLN A 118 0.99 11.83 4.84
N MET A 119 0.58 13.11 4.82
CA MET A 119 -0.63 13.57 5.51
C MET A 119 -1.90 12.93 4.94
N MET A 120 -2.02 12.84 3.64
CA MET A 120 -3.16 12.15 2.99
C MET A 120 -3.21 10.67 3.33
N ASN A 121 -2.06 10.01 3.44
CA ASN A 121 -1.98 8.63 3.92
C ASN A 121 -2.50 8.47 5.34
N ARG A 122 -2.16 9.39 6.24
CA ARG A 122 -2.67 9.38 7.62
C ARG A 122 -4.19 9.52 7.66
N ALA A 123 -4.73 10.48 6.91
CA ALA A 123 -6.18 10.70 6.82
C ALA A 123 -6.89 9.45 6.26
N ALA A 124 -6.39 8.89 5.17
CA ALA A 124 -6.93 7.68 4.56
C ALA A 124 -6.86 6.48 5.50
N ALA A 125 -5.74 6.26 6.17
CA ALA A 125 -5.58 5.15 7.11
C ALA A 125 -6.57 5.21 8.27
N MET A 126 -6.84 6.40 8.82
CA MET A 126 -7.88 6.56 9.84
C MET A 126 -9.28 6.27 9.31
N SER A 127 -9.58 6.63 8.07
CA SER A 127 -10.83 6.26 7.40
C SER A 127 -10.96 4.74 7.26
N TYR A 128 -9.88 4.07 6.85
CA TYR A 128 -9.84 2.60 6.75
C TYR A 128 -10.00 1.95 8.14
N GLY A 129 -9.37 2.51 9.17
CA GLY A 129 -9.54 2.08 10.55
C GLY A 129 -10.99 2.19 11.01
N THR A 130 -11.67 3.29 10.68
CA THR A 130 -13.10 3.49 11.00
C THR A 130 -14.00 2.43 10.33
N LEU A 131 -13.71 2.10 9.06
CA LEU A 131 -14.48 1.10 8.31
C LEU A 131 -14.23 -0.35 8.76
N SER A 132 -13.04 -0.65 9.25
CA SER A 132 -12.62 -2.04 9.56
C SER A 132 -12.49 -2.34 11.05
N GLY A 133 -12.43 -1.32 11.91
CA GLY A 133 -12.09 -1.46 13.32
C GLY A 133 -10.58 -1.63 13.57
N ALA A 134 -9.74 -1.49 12.55
CA ALA A 134 -8.29 -1.61 12.68
C ALA A 134 -7.68 -0.46 13.48
N THR A 135 -6.65 -0.77 14.25
CA THR A 135 -5.77 0.26 14.79
C THR A 135 -4.85 0.81 13.70
N VAL A 136 -4.46 2.07 13.82
CA VAL A 136 -3.50 2.70 12.90
C VAL A 136 -2.23 3.02 13.66
N LYS A 137 -1.10 2.49 13.21
CA LYS A 137 0.21 2.71 13.78
C LYS A 137 1.14 3.36 12.79
N ILE A 138 1.83 4.43 13.22
CA ILE A 138 2.86 5.07 12.41
C ILE A 138 4.22 4.54 12.89
N VAL A 139 5.05 4.14 11.93
CA VAL A 139 6.42 3.66 12.12
C VAL A 139 7.35 4.54 11.31
N PHE A 140 8.38 5.07 11.93
CA PHE A 140 9.37 5.91 11.25
C PHE A 140 10.58 5.07 10.82
N ASN A 141 10.80 5.01 9.51
CA ASN A 141 11.96 4.37 8.91
C ASN A 141 12.95 5.43 8.40
N HIS A 142 13.69 6.00 9.34
CA HIS A 142 14.75 6.97 9.02
C HIS A 142 15.99 6.31 8.40
N ASP A 143 16.83 7.12 7.74
CA ASP A 143 18.08 6.64 7.16
C ASP A 143 18.96 6.00 8.24
N ASN A 144 19.53 4.84 7.93
CA ASN A 144 20.37 4.04 8.83
C ASN A 144 19.71 3.61 10.15
N ALA A 145 18.38 3.62 10.25
CA ALA A 145 17.63 3.31 11.47
C ALA A 145 16.61 2.18 11.27
N LEU A 146 16.92 1.21 10.40
CA LEU A 146 16.01 0.09 10.10
C LEU A 146 15.64 -0.71 11.35
N ASP A 147 16.60 -1.00 12.22
CA ASP A 147 16.37 -1.78 13.45
C ASP A 147 15.37 -1.05 14.38
N ALA A 148 15.48 0.26 14.50
CA ALA A 148 14.53 1.07 15.26
C ALA A 148 13.12 1.03 14.66
N ALA A 149 13.00 1.04 13.33
CA ALA A 149 11.72 0.89 12.66
C ALA A 149 11.10 -0.50 12.89
N VAL A 150 11.91 -1.55 12.83
CA VAL A 150 11.49 -2.93 13.13
C VAL A 150 11.02 -3.05 14.58
N GLU A 151 11.74 -2.46 15.53
CA GLU A 151 11.35 -2.44 16.94
C GLU A 151 10.00 -1.73 17.16
N GLN A 152 9.77 -0.58 16.48
CA GLN A 152 8.50 0.12 16.49
C GLN A 152 7.34 -0.74 15.93
N ALA A 153 7.60 -1.54 14.89
CA ALA A 153 6.59 -2.38 14.22
C ALA A 153 6.30 -3.69 14.99
N SER A 154 7.27 -4.23 15.71
CA SER A 154 7.18 -5.54 16.38
C SER A 154 5.92 -5.76 17.23
N PRO A 155 5.40 -4.78 18.00
CA PRO A 155 4.20 -5.00 18.82
C PRO A 155 2.95 -5.37 18.03
N VAL A 156 2.86 -5.02 16.72
CA VAL A 156 1.67 -5.35 15.90
C VAL A 156 1.67 -6.82 15.46
N LEU A 157 2.77 -7.53 15.61
CA LEU A 157 2.92 -8.93 15.22
C LEU A 157 2.67 -9.92 16.38
N LYS A 158 2.51 -9.40 17.57
CA LYS A 158 2.23 -10.17 18.80
C LYS A 158 0.73 -10.30 19.01
#